data_9c9f1b6d15bbeddb7034fa8d34cc8127
#
_entry.id   9c9f1b6d15bbeddb7034fa8d34cc8127
#
_cell.length_a   1.000
_cell.length_b   1.000
_cell.length_c   1.000
_cell.angle_alpha   90.00
_cell.angle_beta   90.00
_cell.angle_gamma   90.00
#
_symmetry.space_group_name_H-M   'P 1'
#
loop_
_entity.id
_entity.type
_entity.pdbx_description
1 polymer ?
#
loop_
_entity_poly.entity_id
_entity_poly.type
_entity_poly.pdbx_seq_one_letter_code
_entity_poly.pdbx_strand_id
1 'polypeptide(L)'
;FLVFAAVRAFSPEIYWGEKPMDFSFLNALLRSELLPPPEPWLAGTTLSYTYFGHFLVAAFAKALGVHPALAFNLGLASTAALTAAALLAAGAFLGGRLRTGALAVGLGLFAGNLAGLLEYARRRAVDFDLFWSVSRVLKTQNEINEFPFWSFLFADLHAHLLAFPFLLGLLAVLLLAFRQRTSPELCVPPFGRSLLLALASLFLAVLLVTNGWSAPTAGGLVVLLLSASALEATPRPAPPLPARRL
;
A
#
# COMPACT_ATOMS: atom_id res chain seq x y z
N PHE A 1 -12.76 -4.02 -5.94
CA PHE A 1 -12.35 -5.06 -6.87
C PHE A 1 -12.99 -4.86 -8.25
N LEU A 2 -14.32 -4.91 -8.37
CA LEU A 2 -15.03 -4.90 -9.67
C LEU A 2 -14.67 -3.70 -10.57
N VAL A 3 -14.46 -2.52 -10.01
CA VAL A 3 -14.06 -1.32 -10.77
C VAL A 3 -12.72 -1.56 -11.49
N PHE A 4 -11.69 -1.99 -10.77
CA PHE A 4 -10.39 -2.22 -11.39
C PHE A 4 -10.36 -3.48 -12.25
N ALA A 5 -11.13 -4.51 -11.92
CA ALA A 5 -11.31 -5.67 -12.79
C ALA A 5 -11.95 -5.27 -14.12
N ALA A 6 -12.98 -4.41 -14.10
CA ALA A 6 -13.61 -3.86 -15.31
C ALA A 6 -12.62 -3.01 -16.13
N VAL A 7 -11.88 -2.11 -15.47
CA VAL A 7 -10.83 -1.31 -16.15
C VAL A 7 -9.82 -2.22 -16.86
N ARG A 8 -9.36 -3.29 -16.18
CA ARG A 8 -8.44 -4.26 -16.80
C ARG A 8 -9.08 -5.10 -17.91
N ALA A 9 -10.38 -5.33 -17.86
CA ALA A 9 -11.10 -6.03 -18.94
C ALA A 9 -11.11 -5.21 -20.25
N PHE A 10 -11.09 -3.87 -20.17
CA PHE A 10 -11.00 -3.00 -21.36
C PHE A 10 -9.60 -2.92 -21.95
N SER A 11 -8.53 -3.15 -21.17
CA SER A 11 -7.14 -3.13 -21.62
C SER A 11 -6.33 -4.19 -20.87
N PRO A 12 -6.54 -5.50 -21.19
CA PRO A 12 -5.93 -6.60 -20.44
C PRO A 12 -4.48 -6.88 -20.81
N GLU A 13 -3.93 -6.17 -21.80
CA GLU A 13 -2.62 -6.41 -22.36
C GLU A 13 -1.51 -6.19 -21.34
N ILE A 14 -0.49 -7.05 -21.45
CA ILE A 14 0.69 -7.07 -20.58
C ILE A 14 1.94 -6.86 -21.46
N TYR A 15 2.13 -5.65 -21.98
CA TYR A 15 3.19 -5.46 -22.99
C TYR A 15 4.00 -4.18 -22.84
N TRP A 16 3.58 -3.19 -22.04
CA TRP A 16 4.26 -1.90 -21.97
C TRP A 16 4.66 -1.53 -20.53
N GLY A 17 5.68 -0.67 -20.41
CA GLY A 17 6.25 -0.32 -19.10
C GLY A 17 7.02 -1.50 -18.50
N GLU A 18 6.87 -1.71 -17.21
CA GLU A 18 7.50 -2.81 -16.49
C GLU A 18 6.64 -4.09 -16.45
N LYS A 19 5.44 -4.06 -17.07
CA LYS A 19 4.53 -5.23 -17.11
C LYS A 19 5.17 -6.52 -17.61
N PRO A 20 5.98 -6.51 -18.71
CA PRO A 20 6.64 -7.74 -19.16
C PRO A 20 7.61 -8.30 -18.13
N MET A 21 8.31 -7.43 -17.38
CA MET A 21 9.21 -7.83 -16.31
C MET A 21 8.42 -8.47 -15.16
N ASP A 22 7.43 -7.78 -14.62
CA ASP A 22 6.59 -8.29 -13.54
C ASP A 22 5.87 -9.58 -13.92
N PHE A 23 5.41 -9.67 -15.17
CA PHE A 23 4.77 -10.88 -15.69
C PHE A 23 5.76 -12.04 -15.85
N SER A 24 7.02 -11.76 -16.18
CA SER A 24 8.07 -12.78 -16.22
C SER A 24 8.37 -13.34 -14.83
N PHE A 25 8.40 -12.49 -13.78
CA PHE A 25 8.56 -12.92 -12.40
C PHE A 25 7.38 -13.76 -11.93
N LEU A 26 6.15 -13.35 -12.24
CA LEU A 26 4.95 -14.14 -11.95
C LEU A 26 5.02 -15.54 -12.61
N ASN A 27 5.42 -15.61 -13.89
CA ASN A 27 5.56 -16.86 -14.61
C ASN A 27 6.71 -17.74 -14.05
N ALA A 28 7.85 -17.15 -13.68
CA ALA A 28 8.94 -17.88 -13.05
C ALA A 28 8.47 -18.55 -11.74
N LEU A 29 7.74 -17.82 -10.91
CA LEU A 29 7.16 -18.34 -9.65
C LEU A 29 6.10 -19.43 -9.89
N LEU A 30 5.25 -19.26 -10.90
CA LEU A 30 4.23 -20.26 -11.27
C LEU A 30 4.84 -21.58 -11.75
N ARG A 31 5.99 -21.52 -12.41
CA ARG A 31 6.69 -22.71 -12.95
C ARG A 31 7.67 -23.33 -11.97
N SER A 32 8.11 -22.59 -10.98
CA SER A 32 9.10 -23.08 -10.02
C SER A 32 8.48 -24.00 -8.97
N GLU A 33 9.21 -25.06 -8.63
CA GLU A 33 8.90 -25.94 -7.50
C GLU A 33 9.62 -25.50 -6.23
N LEU A 34 10.71 -24.75 -6.38
CA LEU A 34 11.56 -24.28 -5.28
C LEU A 34 11.72 -22.76 -5.32
N LEU A 35 12.02 -22.18 -4.17
CA LEU A 35 12.34 -20.76 -4.03
C LEU A 35 13.81 -20.57 -3.59
N PRO A 36 14.50 -19.54 -4.10
CA PRO A 36 14.07 -18.57 -5.10
C PRO A 36 13.93 -19.20 -6.49
N PRO A 37 13.01 -18.69 -7.35
CA PRO A 37 12.85 -19.22 -8.71
C PRO A 37 14.05 -18.84 -9.60
N PRO A 38 14.23 -19.49 -10.74
CA PRO A 38 15.21 -19.05 -11.75
C PRO A 38 14.94 -17.62 -12.21
N GLU A 39 16.01 -16.85 -12.42
CA GLU A 39 15.93 -15.50 -12.95
C GLU A 39 15.51 -15.54 -14.44
N PRO A 40 14.38 -14.93 -14.85
CA PRO A 40 13.90 -15.05 -16.22
C PRO A 40 14.72 -14.26 -17.24
N TRP A 41 15.52 -13.27 -16.81
CA TRP A 41 16.31 -12.40 -17.69
C TRP A 41 17.80 -12.74 -17.70
N LEU A 42 18.29 -13.55 -16.75
CA LEU A 42 19.69 -13.93 -16.64
C LEU A 42 19.83 -15.43 -16.35
N ALA A 43 20.08 -16.21 -17.40
CA ALA A 43 20.19 -17.66 -17.30
C ALA A 43 21.29 -18.09 -16.31
N GLY A 44 21.03 -19.15 -15.56
CA GLY A 44 21.96 -19.74 -14.61
C GLY A 44 22.00 -19.06 -13.23
N THR A 45 21.16 -18.04 -13.01
CA THR A 45 21.03 -17.36 -11.71
C THR A 45 19.63 -17.55 -11.13
N THR A 46 19.48 -17.20 -9.87
CA THR A 46 18.19 -17.16 -9.17
C THR A 46 17.69 -15.73 -9.07
N LEU A 47 16.36 -15.56 -9.05
CA LEU A 47 15.71 -14.25 -8.98
C LEU A 47 16.13 -13.49 -7.71
N SER A 48 16.84 -12.38 -7.92
CA SER A 48 17.32 -11.47 -6.87
C SER A 48 16.52 -10.16 -6.89
N TYR A 49 15.22 -10.26 -6.64
CA TYR A 49 14.28 -9.15 -6.59
C TYR A 49 13.35 -9.29 -5.40
N THR A 50 12.64 -8.23 -5.01
CA THR A 50 11.60 -8.29 -3.96
C THR A 50 10.32 -8.90 -4.53
N TYR A 51 10.30 -10.21 -4.73
CA TYR A 51 9.24 -10.93 -5.45
C TYR A 51 8.11 -11.48 -4.56
N PHE A 52 8.11 -11.23 -3.26
CA PHE A 52 7.13 -11.85 -2.36
C PHE A 52 5.68 -11.46 -2.69
N GLY A 53 5.44 -10.24 -3.14
CA GLY A 53 4.12 -9.83 -3.62
C GLY A 53 3.67 -10.64 -4.84
N HIS A 54 4.55 -10.84 -5.81
CA HIS A 54 4.31 -11.71 -6.98
C HIS A 54 4.10 -13.17 -6.57
N PHE A 55 4.85 -13.63 -5.54
CA PHE A 55 4.67 -14.97 -4.97
C PHE A 55 3.26 -15.18 -4.42
N LEU A 56 2.70 -14.20 -3.72
CA LEU A 56 1.33 -14.31 -3.23
C LEU A 56 0.33 -14.44 -4.38
N VAL A 57 0.47 -13.61 -5.43
CA VAL A 57 -0.37 -13.73 -6.63
C VAL A 57 -0.20 -15.10 -7.31
N ALA A 58 1.05 -15.57 -7.44
CA ALA A 58 1.35 -16.88 -8.01
C ALA A 58 0.75 -18.03 -7.18
N ALA A 59 0.84 -17.95 -5.84
CA ALA A 59 0.29 -18.96 -4.94
C ALA A 59 -1.24 -19.08 -5.09
N PHE A 60 -1.95 -17.95 -5.12
CA PHE A 60 -3.40 -17.95 -5.37
C PHE A 60 -3.74 -18.45 -6.77
N ALA A 61 -3.00 -18.03 -7.79
CA ALA A 61 -3.21 -18.48 -9.16
C ALA A 61 -3.01 -20.00 -9.30
N LYS A 62 -1.98 -20.54 -8.66
CA LYS A 62 -1.69 -21.98 -8.61
C LYS A 62 -2.80 -22.75 -7.90
N ALA A 63 -3.23 -22.26 -6.72
CA ALA A 63 -4.28 -22.90 -5.93
C ALA A 63 -5.64 -22.93 -6.64
N LEU A 64 -5.93 -21.91 -7.44
CA LEU A 64 -7.22 -21.76 -8.14
C LEU A 64 -7.18 -22.22 -9.61
N GLY A 65 -6.03 -22.63 -10.12
CA GLY A 65 -5.85 -23.04 -11.53
C GLY A 65 -6.05 -21.87 -12.52
N VAL A 66 -5.74 -20.63 -12.11
CA VAL A 66 -5.97 -19.44 -12.94
C VAL A 66 -4.81 -19.23 -13.91
N HIS A 67 -5.13 -18.94 -15.18
CA HIS A 67 -4.14 -18.65 -16.21
C HIS A 67 -3.28 -17.42 -15.83
N PRO A 68 -1.95 -17.43 -16.06
CA PRO A 68 -1.04 -16.39 -15.62
C PRO A 68 -1.43 -14.97 -16.02
N ALA A 69 -1.86 -14.74 -17.26
CA ALA A 69 -2.29 -13.43 -17.73
C ALA A 69 -3.55 -12.91 -17.01
N LEU A 70 -4.48 -13.82 -16.70
CA LEU A 70 -5.66 -13.48 -15.90
C LEU A 70 -5.26 -13.22 -14.44
N ALA A 71 -4.36 -14.03 -13.88
CA ALA A 71 -3.84 -13.86 -12.52
C ALA A 71 -3.14 -12.51 -12.33
N PHE A 72 -2.38 -12.04 -13.33
CA PHE A 72 -1.76 -10.71 -13.33
C PHE A 72 -2.81 -9.60 -13.18
N ASN A 73 -3.82 -9.60 -14.03
CA ASN A 73 -4.89 -8.59 -14.02
C ASN A 73 -5.77 -8.65 -12.77
N LEU A 74 -6.13 -9.86 -12.33
CA LEU A 74 -6.91 -10.05 -11.10
C LEU A 74 -6.09 -9.73 -9.84
N GLY A 75 -4.79 -10.02 -9.85
CA GLY A 75 -3.86 -9.65 -8.79
C GLY A 75 -3.83 -8.15 -8.56
N LEU A 76 -3.76 -7.38 -9.65
CA LEU A 76 -3.82 -5.92 -9.61
C LEU A 76 -5.14 -5.42 -9.02
N ALA A 77 -6.27 -5.92 -9.52
CA ALA A 77 -7.60 -5.55 -9.03
C ALA A 77 -7.81 -5.92 -7.55
N SER A 78 -7.26 -7.07 -7.13
CA SER A 78 -7.28 -7.51 -5.73
C SER A 78 -6.44 -6.60 -4.83
N THR A 79 -5.24 -6.21 -5.29
CA THR A 79 -4.37 -5.28 -4.57
C THR A 79 -5.04 -3.92 -4.38
N ALA A 80 -5.69 -3.37 -5.41
CA ALA A 80 -6.47 -2.14 -5.31
C ALA A 80 -7.63 -2.26 -4.31
N ALA A 81 -8.33 -3.40 -4.32
CA ALA A 81 -9.43 -3.66 -3.39
C ALA A 81 -8.96 -3.76 -1.93
N LEU A 82 -7.86 -4.46 -1.68
CA LEU A 82 -7.25 -4.57 -0.35
C LEU A 82 -6.73 -3.21 0.15
N THR A 83 -6.12 -2.42 -0.74
CA THR A 83 -5.70 -1.04 -0.45
C THR A 83 -6.90 -0.17 -0.06
N ALA A 84 -7.98 -0.23 -0.83
CA ALA A 84 -9.22 0.48 -0.52
C ALA A 84 -9.84 0.04 0.81
N ALA A 85 -9.87 -1.26 1.09
CA ALA A 85 -10.38 -1.80 2.35
C ALA A 85 -9.56 -1.34 3.56
N ALA A 86 -8.23 -1.33 3.45
CA ALA A 86 -7.35 -0.85 4.49
C ALA A 86 -7.51 0.67 4.74
N LEU A 87 -7.61 1.48 3.68
CA LEU A 87 -7.92 2.91 3.78
C LEU A 87 -9.28 3.17 4.42
N LEU A 88 -10.30 2.41 4.02
CA LEU A 88 -11.65 2.50 4.60
C LEU A 88 -11.63 2.22 6.09
N ALA A 89 -10.98 1.13 6.48
CA ALA A 89 -10.86 0.72 7.88
C ALA A 89 -10.10 1.75 8.71
N ALA A 90 -8.92 2.20 8.27
CA ALA A 90 -8.11 3.20 8.95
C ALA A 90 -8.83 4.54 9.08
N GLY A 91 -9.44 5.03 7.98
CA GLY A 91 -10.18 6.29 7.98
C GLY A 91 -11.46 6.24 8.84
N ALA A 92 -12.19 5.13 8.82
CA ALA A 92 -13.36 4.93 9.67
C ALA A 92 -12.96 4.84 11.16
N PHE A 93 -11.85 4.19 11.47
CA PHE A 93 -11.30 4.12 12.81
C PHE A 93 -10.90 5.49 13.34
N LEU A 94 -10.19 6.30 12.54
CA LEU A 94 -9.75 7.63 12.94
C LEU A 94 -10.93 8.60 13.13
N GLY A 95 -11.88 8.61 12.22
CA GLY A 95 -12.99 9.55 12.22
C GLY A 95 -14.25 9.03 12.93
N GLY A 96 -14.27 7.80 13.42
CA GLY A 96 -15.40 7.19 14.12
C GLY A 96 -16.65 6.97 13.25
N ARG A 97 -16.54 7.08 11.92
CA ARG A 97 -17.67 7.00 10.97
C ARG A 97 -17.23 6.37 9.65
N LEU A 98 -18.12 5.61 9.02
CA LEU A 98 -17.86 5.03 7.70
C LEU A 98 -17.62 6.09 6.61
N ARG A 99 -18.24 7.27 6.73
CA ARG A 99 -18.03 8.39 5.78
C ARG A 99 -16.58 8.90 5.76
N THR A 100 -15.91 8.93 6.90
CA THR A 100 -14.48 9.29 6.97
C THR A 100 -13.59 8.21 6.36
N GLY A 101 -13.98 6.95 6.46
CA GLY A 101 -13.35 5.86 5.73
C GLY A 101 -13.51 6.00 4.22
N ALA A 102 -14.72 6.30 3.74
CA ALA A 102 -14.97 6.56 2.33
C ALA A 102 -14.16 7.77 1.80
N LEU A 103 -14.05 8.84 2.61
CA LEU A 103 -13.20 9.98 2.28
C LEU A 103 -11.71 9.56 2.21
N ALA A 104 -11.23 8.73 3.13
CA ALA A 104 -9.87 8.20 3.11
C ALA A 104 -9.58 7.39 1.83
N VAL A 105 -10.54 6.58 1.36
CA VAL A 105 -10.44 5.87 0.07
C VAL A 105 -10.40 6.88 -1.09
N GLY A 106 -11.30 7.88 -1.10
CA GLY A 106 -11.32 8.90 -2.13
C GLY A 106 -10.00 9.66 -2.23
N LEU A 107 -9.46 10.09 -1.09
CA LEU A 107 -8.20 10.84 -1.05
C LEU A 107 -6.96 9.95 -1.27
N GLY A 108 -6.90 8.77 -0.65
CA GLY A 108 -5.71 7.93 -0.68
C GLY A 108 -5.56 7.09 -1.94
N LEU A 109 -6.68 6.65 -2.55
CA LEU A 109 -6.63 5.80 -3.72
C LEU A 109 -6.91 6.57 -5.02
N PHE A 110 -7.88 7.49 -5.04
CA PHE A 110 -8.35 8.14 -6.25
C PHE A 110 -7.86 9.58 -6.43
N ALA A 111 -7.65 10.34 -5.34
CA ALA A 111 -7.09 11.66 -5.46
C ALA A 111 -5.61 11.60 -5.81
N GLY A 112 -5.24 12.26 -6.89
CA GLY A 112 -3.86 12.39 -7.31
C GLY A 112 -3.28 13.75 -6.90
N ASN A 113 -2.26 14.17 -7.62
CA ASN A 113 -1.74 15.52 -7.53
C ASN A 113 -2.61 16.49 -8.34
N LEU A 114 -2.53 17.79 -8.03
CA LEU A 114 -3.27 18.84 -8.76
C LEU A 114 -2.76 19.07 -10.19
N ALA A 115 -1.61 18.49 -10.57
CA ALA A 115 -1.02 18.66 -11.90
C ALA A 115 -1.97 18.18 -13.01
N GLY A 116 -2.72 17.08 -12.76
CA GLY A 116 -3.71 16.58 -13.72
C GLY A 116 -4.80 17.60 -14.03
N LEU A 117 -5.31 18.28 -13.00
CA LEU A 117 -6.34 19.29 -13.16
C LEU A 117 -5.80 20.53 -13.91
N LEU A 118 -4.59 20.97 -13.56
CA LEU A 118 -3.93 22.10 -14.19
C LEU A 118 -3.59 21.81 -15.65
N GLU A 119 -3.09 20.62 -15.94
CA GLU A 119 -2.74 20.22 -17.31
C GLU A 119 -3.97 20.00 -18.17
N TYR A 120 -5.05 19.42 -17.61
CA TYR A 120 -6.35 19.36 -18.30
C TYR A 120 -6.91 20.76 -18.62
N ALA A 121 -6.81 21.70 -17.67
CA ALA A 121 -7.29 23.08 -17.89
C ALA A 121 -6.53 23.77 -19.03
N ARG A 122 -5.25 23.43 -19.23
CA ARG A 122 -4.41 23.97 -20.33
C ARG A 122 -4.71 23.29 -21.67
N ARG A 123 -4.76 21.96 -21.68
CA ARG A 123 -4.85 21.15 -22.91
C ARG A 123 -6.26 20.96 -23.40
N ARG A 124 -7.24 20.92 -22.49
CA ARG A 124 -8.66 20.63 -22.77
C ARG A 124 -8.87 19.28 -23.48
N ALA A 125 -7.92 18.35 -23.35
CA ALA A 125 -7.96 17.00 -23.91
C ALA A 125 -7.72 15.97 -22.81
N VAL A 126 -8.40 14.83 -22.93
CA VAL A 126 -8.16 13.64 -22.09
C VAL A 126 -7.55 12.60 -23.00
N ASP A 127 -6.23 12.54 -23.00
CA ASP A 127 -5.43 11.67 -23.86
C ASP A 127 -4.28 11.04 -23.08
N PHE A 128 -3.48 10.23 -23.75
CA PHE A 128 -2.32 9.59 -23.15
C PHE A 128 -1.29 10.61 -22.62
N ASP A 129 -1.09 11.73 -23.31
CA ASP A 129 -0.14 12.74 -22.85
C ASP A 129 -0.57 13.40 -21.56
N LEU A 130 -1.88 13.64 -21.37
CA LEU A 130 -2.42 14.10 -20.09
C LEU A 130 -2.13 13.05 -19.01
N PHE A 131 -2.48 11.78 -19.26
CA PHE A 131 -2.25 10.70 -18.32
C PHE A 131 -0.76 10.59 -17.94
N TRP A 132 0.14 10.68 -18.93
CA TRP A 132 1.58 10.56 -18.72
C TRP A 132 2.17 11.76 -17.96
N SER A 133 1.74 12.98 -18.32
CA SER A 133 2.27 14.23 -17.76
C SER A 133 2.01 14.36 -16.25
N VAL A 134 0.92 13.80 -15.74
CA VAL A 134 0.58 13.89 -14.31
C VAL A 134 1.50 13.06 -13.42
N SER A 135 2.23 12.10 -13.97
CA SER A 135 3.27 11.36 -13.27
C SER A 135 4.67 11.99 -13.45
N ARG A 136 4.75 13.18 -13.99
CA ARG A 136 5.99 13.94 -14.29
C ARG A 136 5.89 15.36 -13.78
N VAL A 137 5.51 15.52 -12.51
CA VAL A 137 5.29 16.85 -11.90
C VAL A 137 6.60 17.64 -11.79
N LEU A 138 7.69 16.96 -11.48
CA LEU A 138 9.03 17.53 -11.49
C LEU A 138 9.60 17.42 -12.92
N LYS A 139 9.72 18.55 -13.61
CA LYS A 139 10.14 18.58 -15.03
C LYS A 139 11.65 18.67 -15.25
N THR A 140 12.45 18.58 -14.20
CA THR A 140 13.90 18.83 -14.25
C THR A 140 14.72 17.66 -14.76
N GLN A 141 14.27 16.43 -14.51
CA GLN A 141 14.90 15.19 -14.98
C GLN A 141 13.78 14.15 -15.17
N ASN A 142 14.09 12.94 -15.56
CA ASN A 142 13.10 11.88 -15.81
C ASN A 142 12.45 11.31 -14.52
N GLU A 143 12.28 12.12 -13.49
CA GLU A 143 11.71 11.70 -12.22
C GLU A 143 10.23 11.36 -12.39
N ILE A 144 9.89 10.16 -11.94
CA ILE A 144 8.53 9.65 -11.93
C ILE A 144 7.90 9.99 -10.57
N ASN A 145 6.76 10.67 -10.61
CA ASN A 145 5.98 11.03 -9.44
C ASN A 145 4.65 10.29 -9.47
N GLU A 146 4.71 8.97 -9.35
CA GLU A 146 3.53 8.14 -9.34
C GLU A 146 2.67 8.38 -8.08
N PHE A 147 1.37 8.19 -8.27
CA PHE A 147 0.38 8.19 -7.19
C PHE A 147 -0.58 7.00 -7.38
N PRO A 148 -1.23 6.50 -6.32
CA PRO A 148 -1.92 5.21 -6.36
C PRO A 148 -2.88 5.04 -7.55
N PHE A 149 -3.75 6.03 -7.83
CA PHE A 149 -4.69 5.94 -8.94
C PHE A 149 -3.99 5.79 -10.30
N TRP A 150 -2.93 6.57 -10.52
CA TRP A 150 -2.15 6.50 -11.75
C TRP A 150 -1.51 5.13 -11.92
N SER A 151 -0.85 4.63 -10.88
CA SER A 151 -0.15 3.34 -10.92
C SER A 151 -1.13 2.17 -11.12
N PHE A 152 -2.31 2.20 -10.48
CA PHE A 152 -3.34 1.20 -10.71
C PHE A 152 -3.96 1.25 -12.11
N LEU A 153 -4.07 2.45 -12.72
CA LEU A 153 -4.50 2.59 -14.12
C LEU A 153 -3.43 2.15 -15.11
N PHE A 154 -2.16 2.50 -14.83
CA PHE A 154 -1.01 2.06 -15.62
C PHE A 154 -0.85 0.55 -15.57
N ALA A 155 -1.21 -0.04 -14.45
CA ALA A 155 -1.39 -1.47 -14.27
C ALA A 155 -0.11 -2.31 -14.35
N ASP A 156 1.00 -1.80 -13.84
CA ASP A 156 2.17 -2.61 -13.52
C ASP A 156 1.92 -3.34 -12.20
N LEU A 157 2.09 -4.65 -12.17
CA LEU A 157 1.96 -5.47 -10.95
C LEU A 157 3.25 -5.34 -10.12
N HIS A 158 3.69 -4.12 -9.91
CA HIS A 158 4.99 -3.81 -9.37
C HIS A 158 5.06 -3.95 -7.84
N ALA A 159 6.25 -4.17 -7.32
CA ALA A 159 6.51 -4.41 -5.90
C ALA A 159 5.92 -3.33 -4.98
N HIS A 160 6.02 -2.05 -5.35
CA HIS A 160 5.49 -0.96 -4.53
C HIS A 160 3.95 -0.97 -4.45
N LEU A 161 3.24 -1.31 -5.53
CA LEU A 161 1.78 -1.48 -5.51
C LEU A 161 1.36 -2.65 -4.63
N LEU A 162 2.04 -3.79 -4.78
CA LEU A 162 1.79 -4.99 -3.98
C LEU A 162 2.05 -4.77 -2.49
N ALA A 163 2.89 -3.77 -2.13
CA ALA A 163 3.18 -3.41 -0.74
C ALA A 163 2.09 -2.53 -0.08
N PHE A 164 1.24 -1.82 -0.83
CA PHE A 164 0.26 -0.88 -0.25
C PHE A 164 -0.68 -1.49 0.79
N PRO A 165 -1.32 -2.64 0.56
CA PRO A 165 -2.19 -3.24 1.56
C PRO A 165 -1.47 -3.54 2.88
N PHE A 166 -0.23 -3.97 2.81
CA PHE A 166 0.57 -4.32 3.99
C PHE A 166 1.04 -3.07 4.75
N LEU A 167 1.44 -2.01 4.04
CA LEU A 167 1.81 -0.73 4.66
C LEU A 167 0.61 -0.10 5.39
N LEU A 168 -0.56 -0.10 4.76
CA LEU A 168 -1.78 0.40 5.37
C LEU A 168 -2.29 -0.50 6.50
N GLY A 169 -2.09 -1.81 6.38
CA GLY A 169 -2.36 -2.78 7.44
C GLY A 169 -1.49 -2.51 8.67
N LEU A 170 -0.18 -2.28 8.47
CA LEU A 170 0.73 -1.86 9.53
C LEU A 170 0.25 -0.57 10.19
N LEU A 171 -0.07 0.46 9.40
CA LEU A 171 -0.59 1.72 9.92
C LEU A 171 -1.84 1.51 10.79
N ALA A 172 -2.79 0.69 10.33
CA ALA A 172 -4.00 0.40 11.08
C ALA A 172 -3.71 -0.29 12.42
N VAL A 173 -2.80 -1.26 12.44
CA VAL A 173 -2.35 -1.94 13.67
C VAL A 173 -1.67 -0.97 14.63
N LEU A 174 -0.80 -0.11 14.13
CA LEU A 174 -0.09 0.88 14.93
C LEU A 174 -1.05 1.95 15.50
N LEU A 175 -2.02 2.41 14.73
CA LEU A 175 -3.06 3.34 15.19
C LEU A 175 -3.94 2.71 16.27
N LEU A 176 -4.30 1.43 16.13
CA LEU A 176 -5.02 0.71 17.15
C LEU A 176 -4.20 0.57 18.43
N ALA A 177 -2.93 0.20 18.33
CA ALA A 177 -2.01 0.09 19.47
C ALA A 177 -1.82 1.44 20.19
N PHE A 178 -1.71 2.54 19.43
CA PHE A 178 -1.64 3.90 19.96
C PHE A 178 -2.91 4.26 20.73
N ARG A 179 -4.08 4.05 20.14
CA ARG A 179 -5.35 4.38 20.78
C ARG A 179 -5.62 3.57 22.05
N GLN A 180 -5.16 2.33 22.13
CA GLN A 180 -5.24 1.53 23.34
C GLN A 180 -4.43 2.11 24.51
N ARG A 181 -3.31 2.77 24.22
CA ARG A 181 -2.50 3.43 25.25
C ARG A 181 -3.11 4.73 25.74
N THR A 182 -3.74 5.48 24.84
CA THR A 182 -4.30 6.81 25.12
C THR A 182 -5.74 6.78 25.62
N SER A 183 -6.45 5.66 25.44
CA SER A 183 -7.84 5.47 25.86
C SER A 183 -7.97 4.16 26.66
N PRO A 184 -7.76 4.19 27.97
CA PRO A 184 -7.83 2.99 28.83
C PRO A 184 -9.18 2.26 28.79
N GLU A 185 -10.23 2.94 28.35
CA GLU A 185 -11.59 2.39 28.16
C GLU A 185 -11.61 1.27 27.09
N LEU A 186 -10.65 1.28 26.17
CA LEU A 186 -10.42 0.21 25.20
C LEU A 186 -9.56 -0.90 25.84
N CYS A 187 -10.11 -1.59 26.84
CA CYS A 187 -9.39 -2.67 27.51
C CYS A 187 -9.20 -3.86 26.56
N VAL A 188 -8.05 -3.90 25.89
CA VAL A 188 -7.66 -5.09 25.12
C VAL A 188 -6.96 -6.05 26.07
N PRO A 189 -7.45 -7.30 26.15
CA PRO A 189 -6.82 -8.31 26.99
C PRO A 189 -5.35 -8.54 26.61
N PRO A 190 -4.51 -9.09 27.50
CA PRO A 190 -3.07 -9.33 27.23
C PRO A 190 -2.81 -10.07 25.93
N PHE A 191 -3.64 -11.03 25.58
CA PHE A 191 -3.60 -11.74 24.29
C PHE A 191 -3.75 -10.79 23.10
N GLY A 192 -4.61 -9.78 23.19
CA GLY A 192 -4.79 -8.80 22.11
C GLY A 192 -3.55 -7.95 21.86
N ARG A 193 -2.79 -7.60 22.91
CA ARG A 193 -1.52 -6.87 22.76
C ARG A 193 -0.47 -7.71 22.06
N SER A 194 -0.33 -8.98 22.45
CA SER A 194 0.58 -9.92 21.79
C SER A 194 0.21 -10.13 20.32
N LEU A 195 -1.07 -10.20 20.00
CA LEU A 195 -1.57 -10.29 18.63
C LEU A 195 -1.21 -9.04 17.81
N LEU A 196 -1.39 -7.83 18.36
CA LEU A 196 -1.01 -6.59 17.65
C LEU A 196 0.49 -6.53 17.37
N LEU A 197 1.34 -6.94 18.32
CA LEU A 197 2.78 -7.02 18.12
C LEU A 197 3.13 -8.05 17.04
N ALA A 198 2.51 -9.23 17.07
CA ALA A 198 2.71 -10.26 16.06
C ALA A 198 2.29 -9.78 14.66
N LEU A 199 1.14 -9.10 14.55
CA LEU A 199 0.67 -8.53 13.28
C LEU A 199 1.58 -7.41 12.77
N ALA A 200 2.03 -6.50 13.65
CA ALA A 200 2.96 -5.45 13.26
C ALA A 200 4.29 -6.04 12.76
N SER A 201 4.82 -7.04 13.47
CA SER A 201 6.05 -7.74 13.07
C SER A 201 5.87 -8.47 11.73
N LEU A 202 4.73 -9.12 11.53
CA LEU A 202 4.39 -9.79 10.28
C LEU A 202 4.33 -8.80 9.12
N PHE A 203 3.61 -7.67 9.28
CA PHE A 203 3.53 -6.65 8.23
C PHE A 203 4.89 -6.04 7.90
N LEU A 204 5.75 -5.78 8.90
CA LEU A 204 7.11 -5.31 8.68
C LEU A 204 7.94 -6.32 7.88
N ALA A 205 7.88 -7.60 8.26
CA ALA A 205 8.59 -8.67 7.55
C ALA A 205 8.11 -8.78 6.10
N VAL A 206 6.78 -8.75 5.89
CA VAL A 206 6.19 -8.81 4.54
C VAL A 206 6.60 -7.60 3.72
N LEU A 207 6.62 -6.39 4.28
CA LEU A 207 7.05 -5.18 3.58
C LEU A 207 8.50 -5.27 3.12
N LEU A 208 9.41 -5.77 3.96
CA LEU A 208 10.82 -5.95 3.61
C LEU A 208 11.02 -6.85 2.38
N VAL A 209 10.25 -7.93 2.28
CA VAL A 209 10.39 -8.92 1.20
C VAL A 209 9.50 -8.62 -0.01
N THR A 210 8.52 -7.69 0.13
CA THR A 210 7.65 -7.25 -0.97
C THR A 210 8.19 -6.00 -1.65
N ASN A 211 8.65 -5.01 -0.86
CA ASN A 211 9.25 -3.78 -1.37
C ASN A 211 10.17 -3.17 -0.31
N GLY A 212 11.46 -3.39 -0.46
CA GLY A 212 12.48 -2.91 0.48
C GLY A 212 12.45 -1.40 0.72
N TRP A 213 12.03 -0.60 -0.26
CA TRP A 213 11.87 0.85 -0.13
C TRP A 213 10.69 1.26 0.79
N SER A 214 9.76 0.37 1.07
CA SER A 214 8.72 0.60 2.07
C SER A 214 9.24 0.47 3.52
N ALA A 215 10.38 -0.16 3.73
CA ALA A 215 10.93 -0.39 5.07
C ALA A 215 11.31 0.92 5.82
N PRO A 216 11.99 1.92 5.21
CA PRO A 216 12.22 3.20 5.85
C PRO A 216 10.93 3.92 6.24
N THR A 217 9.91 3.90 5.36
CA THR A 217 8.60 4.49 5.64
C THR A 217 7.91 3.78 6.81
N ALA A 218 7.90 2.45 6.79
CA ALA A 218 7.32 1.64 7.86
C ALA A 218 8.05 1.87 9.19
N GLY A 219 9.38 1.88 9.19
CA GLY A 219 10.20 2.19 10.36
C GLY A 219 9.92 3.59 10.91
N GLY A 220 9.83 4.59 10.03
CA GLY A 220 9.46 5.96 10.41
C GLY A 220 8.09 6.06 11.07
N LEU A 221 7.08 5.35 10.55
CA LEU A 221 5.75 5.26 11.16
C LEU A 221 5.78 4.62 12.55
N VAL A 222 6.54 3.55 12.73
CA VAL A 222 6.72 2.90 14.04
C VAL A 222 7.34 3.87 15.03
N VAL A 223 8.45 4.51 14.67
CA VAL A 223 9.14 5.48 15.52
C VAL A 223 8.23 6.65 15.87
N LEU A 224 7.53 7.22 14.89
CA LEU A 224 6.61 8.34 15.10
C LEU A 224 5.52 8.00 16.12
N LEU A 225 4.85 6.85 15.96
CA LEU A 225 3.76 6.44 16.82
C LEU A 225 4.23 6.01 18.22
N LEU A 226 5.40 5.39 18.33
CA LEU A 226 6.01 5.11 19.64
C LEU A 226 6.39 6.38 20.37
N SER A 227 6.98 7.37 19.66
CA SER A 227 7.34 8.67 20.23
C SER A 227 6.10 9.45 20.69
N ALA A 228 5.05 9.50 19.86
CA ALA A 228 3.77 10.11 20.23
C ALA A 228 3.16 9.45 21.47
N SER A 229 3.20 8.11 21.54
CA SER A 229 2.74 7.35 22.69
C SER A 229 3.51 7.67 23.98
N ALA A 230 4.83 7.88 23.89
CA ALA A 230 5.68 8.23 25.02
C ALA A 230 5.40 9.66 25.52
N LEU A 231 5.20 10.61 24.60
CA LEU A 231 4.86 12.00 24.93
C LEU A 231 3.50 12.12 25.65
N GLU A 232 2.49 11.34 25.24
CA GLU A 232 1.19 11.35 25.91
C GLU A 232 1.20 10.64 27.26
N ALA A 233 2.12 9.70 27.48
CA ALA A 233 2.28 9.00 28.76
C ALA A 233 2.98 9.85 29.83
N THR A 234 3.59 11.01 29.46
CA THR A 234 4.19 11.91 30.44
C THR A 234 3.10 12.63 31.25
N PRO A 235 3.14 12.59 32.61
CA PRO A 235 2.18 13.30 33.42
C PRO A 235 2.21 14.81 33.10
N ARG A 236 1.08 15.37 32.71
CA ARG A 236 0.97 16.82 32.57
C ARG A 236 1.20 17.46 33.94
N PRO A 237 2.04 18.51 34.06
CA PRO A 237 2.20 19.21 35.32
C PRO A 237 0.79 19.67 35.81
N ALA A 238 0.51 19.44 37.09
CA ALA A 238 -0.75 19.88 37.70
C ALA A 238 -0.94 21.39 37.46
N PRO A 239 -2.14 21.84 37.06
CA PRO A 239 -2.38 23.26 36.91
C PRO A 239 -2.05 23.98 38.24
N PRO A 240 -1.44 25.19 38.20
CA PRO A 240 -1.10 25.92 39.39
C PRO A 240 -2.38 26.14 40.23
N LEU A 241 -2.28 25.83 41.51
CA LEU A 241 -3.38 26.06 42.45
C LEU A 241 -3.84 27.54 42.36
N PRO A 242 -5.16 27.79 42.33
CA PRO A 242 -5.64 29.15 42.29
C PRO A 242 -5.08 29.90 43.51
N ALA A 243 -4.46 31.06 43.27
CA ALA A 243 -3.95 31.92 44.34
C ALA A 243 -5.11 32.20 45.35
N ARG A 244 -4.97 31.72 46.57
CA ARG A 244 -5.90 32.10 47.64
C ARG A 244 -5.81 33.62 47.77
N ARG A 245 -6.86 34.33 47.40
CA ARG A 245 -7.00 35.74 47.75
C ARG A 245 -7.15 35.79 49.30
N LEU A 246 -6.16 36.38 49.96
CA LEU A 246 -6.23 36.78 51.37
C LEU A 246 -7.16 38.00 51.49
#